data_941e3f140ab4a8d67c7d127652eb5e65
#
_entry.id   941e3f140ab4a8d67c7d127652eb5e65
#
_cell.length_a   1.000
_cell.length_b   1.000
_cell.length_c   1.000
_cell.angle_alpha   90.00
_cell.angle_beta   90.00
_cell.angle_gamma   90.00
#
_symmetry.space_group_name_H-M   'P 1'
#
loop_
_entity.id
_entity.type
_entity.pdbx_description
1 polymer ?
#
loop_
_entity_poly.entity_id
_entity_poly.type
_entity_poly.pdbx_seq_one_letter_code
_entity_poly.pdbx_strand_id
1 'polypeptide(L)'
;MNNITIKTAEEIELMRESGRLLASVFKMLDSFIVPGISTMEINDKVESYIVNELQARPASKGQYGYQYVLNTSLNEVVCHGVPKTDEILKAKDIINVDITLEKNGFIADSSKMYVMPEASPLARKLVKDTYASMWEGIKQVKPGATLGDIGSAIQHYAESKGYSVVREYCGHGIGREMHEDPQVLHYGVRGKGVELKEGMTFTIEPMINQGGMKIKTKKDGWTVVTRDKKLSAQSEHTVLVTKDGYEVLTLRDEEK
;
A
#
# COMPACT_ATOMS: atom_id res chain seq x y z
N MET A 1 -20.76 2.72 16.23
CA MET A 1 -19.57 2.30 17.03
C MET A 1 -18.66 1.59 16.05
N ASN A 2 -17.40 2.01 15.96
CA ASN A 2 -16.44 1.33 15.09
C ASN A 2 -16.22 -0.09 15.62
N ASN A 3 -16.41 -1.08 14.77
CA ASN A 3 -16.28 -2.49 15.13
C ASN A 3 -14.81 -2.94 14.95
N ILE A 4 -13.90 -2.27 15.67
CA ILE A 4 -12.45 -2.49 15.55
C ILE A 4 -12.10 -3.81 16.25
N THR A 5 -11.48 -4.72 15.50
CA THR A 5 -11.02 -6.02 15.98
C THR A 5 -9.65 -5.88 16.64
N ILE A 6 -9.53 -6.38 17.87
CA ILE A 6 -8.24 -6.53 18.56
C ILE A 6 -7.79 -7.98 18.34
N LYS A 7 -6.63 -8.16 17.74
CA LYS A 7 -6.09 -9.48 17.41
C LYS A 7 -5.51 -10.16 18.66
N THR A 8 -5.76 -11.46 18.80
CA THR A 8 -5.11 -12.28 19.82
C THR A 8 -3.65 -12.54 19.47
N ALA A 9 -2.87 -13.06 20.42
CA ALA A 9 -1.47 -13.42 20.16
C ALA A 9 -1.33 -14.45 19.04
N GLU A 10 -2.23 -15.44 18.99
CA GLU A 10 -2.25 -16.47 17.94
C GLU A 10 -2.61 -15.86 16.57
N GLU A 11 -3.57 -14.95 16.52
CA GLU A 11 -3.95 -14.26 15.29
C GLU A 11 -2.83 -13.36 14.77
N ILE A 12 -2.10 -12.70 15.67
CA ILE A 12 -0.94 -11.89 15.31
C ILE A 12 0.16 -12.75 14.66
N GLU A 13 0.44 -13.96 15.18
CA GLU A 13 1.41 -14.86 14.55
C GLU A 13 0.98 -15.28 13.13
N LEU A 14 -0.30 -15.55 12.91
CA LEU A 14 -0.83 -15.85 11.57
C LEU A 14 -0.70 -14.64 10.62
N MET A 15 -0.91 -13.43 11.12
CA MET A 15 -0.70 -12.21 10.34
C MET A 15 0.79 -11.95 10.05
N ARG A 16 1.70 -12.25 10.98
CA ARG A 16 3.15 -12.20 10.74
C ARG A 16 3.57 -13.16 9.62
N GLU A 17 2.99 -14.37 9.59
CA GLU A 17 3.24 -15.32 8.52
C GLU A 17 2.80 -14.74 7.16
N SER A 18 1.58 -14.25 7.06
CA SER A 18 1.06 -13.64 5.82
C SER A 18 1.90 -12.45 5.39
N GLY A 19 2.30 -11.58 6.31
CA GLY A 19 3.17 -10.43 6.04
C GLY A 19 4.55 -10.83 5.54
N ARG A 20 5.18 -11.82 6.15
CA ARG A 20 6.48 -12.36 5.73
C ARG A 20 6.41 -12.99 4.35
N LEU A 21 5.36 -13.74 4.05
CA LEU A 21 5.13 -14.32 2.74
C LEU A 21 4.93 -13.22 1.69
N LEU A 22 4.15 -12.19 1.99
CA LEU A 22 3.95 -11.05 1.09
C LEU A 22 5.27 -10.30 0.83
N ALA A 23 6.10 -10.07 1.85
CA ALA A 23 7.43 -9.47 1.67
C ALA A 23 8.30 -10.30 0.71
N SER A 24 8.19 -11.64 0.71
CA SER A 24 8.92 -12.51 -0.21
C SER A 24 8.46 -12.36 -1.67
N VAL A 25 7.19 -12.00 -1.90
CA VAL A 25 6.68 -11.70 -3.26
C VAL A 25 7.41 -10.48 -3.82
N PHE A 26 7.56 -9.40 -3.04
CA PHE A 26 8.29 -8.21 -3.48
C PHE A 26 9.77 -8.51 -3.74
N LYS A 27 10.41 -9.32 -2.91
CA LYS A 27 11.79 -9.77 -3.14
C LYS A 27 11.95 -10.51 -4.47
N MET A 28 11.00 -11.37 -4.82
CA MET A 28 10.97 -12.04 -6.12
C MET A 28 10.79 -11.03 -7.26
N LEU A 29 9.94 -10.02 -7.08
CA LEU A 29 9.68 -8.99 -8.09
C LEU A 29 10.84 -8.01 -8.31
N ASP A 30 11.74 -7.82 -7.35
CA ASP A 30 12.85 -6.88 -7.46
C ASP A 30 13.77 -7.12 -8.66
N SER A 31 13.93 -8.39 -9.06
CA SER A 31 14.68 -8.76 -10.26
C SER A 31 13.81 -8.94 -11.51
N PHE A 32 12.50 -9.04 -11.34
CA PHE A 32 11.57 -9.32 -12.42
C PHE A 32 11.05 -8.05 -13.10
N ILE A 33 10.83 -6.98 -12.33
CA ILE A 33 10.26 -5.73 -12.86
C ILE A 33 11.35 -4.90 -13.55
N VAL A 34 11.33 -4.96 -14.88
CA VAL A 34 12.28 -4.26 -15.77
C VAL A 34 11.53 -3.63 -16.95
N PRO A 35 12.10 -2.63 -17.62
CA PRO A 35 11.51 -2.12 -18.87
C PRO A 35 11.32 -3.22 -19.91
N GLY A 36 10.20 -3.19 -20.60
CA GLY A 36 9.87 -4.15 -21.67
C GLY A 36 8.87 -5.25 -21.26
N ILE A 37 8.61 -5.45 -19.96
CA ILE A 37 7.53 -6.37 -19.53
C ILE A 37 6.19 -5.64 -19.47
N SER A 38 5.11 -6.38 -19.65
CA SER A 38 3.74 -5.87 -19.46
C SER A 38 3.32 -5.94 -18.00
N THR A 39 2.35 -5.10 -17.63
CA THR A 39 1.74 -5.19 -16.30
C THR A 39 0.99 -6.51 -16.09
N MET A 40 0.51 -7.16 -17.15
CA MET A 40 -0.08 -8.49 -17.07
C MET A 40 0.96 -9.56 -16.74
N GLU A 41 2.18 -9.50 -17.31
CA GLU A 41 3.25 -10.43 -16.94
C GLU A 41 3.62 -10.33 -15.45
N ILE A 42 3.54 -9.13 -14.86
CA ILE A 42 3.71 -8.97 -13.40
C ILE A 42 2.59 -9.69 -12.66
N ASN A 43 1.33 -9.51 -13.09
CA ASN A 43 0.17 -10.20 -12.50
C ASN A 43 0.34 -11.72 -12.53
N ASP A 44 0.67 -12.28 -13.69
CA ASP A 44 0.79 -13.73 -13.88
C ASP A 44 1.95 -14.31 -13.07
N LYS A 45 3.06 -13.57 -12.99
CA LYS A 45 4.21 -13.95 -12.17
C LYS A 45 3.85 -13.99 -10.67
N VAL A 46 3.15 -12.98 -10.19
CA VAL A 46 2.70 -12.90 -8.79
C VAL A 46 1.68 -14.01 -8.49
N GLU A 47 0.70 -14.23 -9.35
CA GLU A 47 -0.28 -15.30 -9.16
C GLU A 47 0.39 -16.66 -9.05
N SER A 48 1.29 -16.98 -10.01
CA SER A 48 2.04 -18.23 -9.99
C SER A 48 2.86 -18.40 -8.72
N TYR A 49 3.55 -17.36 -8.27
CA TYR A 49 4.39 -17.42 -7.07
C TYR A 49 3.55 -17.62 -5.79
N ILE A 50 2.49 -16.85 -5.62
CA ILE A 50 1.61 -16.95 -4.45
C ILE A 50 0.95 -18.33 -4.38
N VAL A 51 0.42 -18.83 -5.50
CA VAL A 51 -0.35 -20.09 -5.50
C VAL A 51 0.57 -21.30 -5.43
N ASN A 52 1.60 -21.35 -6.28
CA ASN A 52 2.40 -22.56 -6.46
C ASN A 52 3.58 -22.66 -5.47
N GLU A 53 4.26 -21.53 -5.18
CA GLU A 53 5.44 -21.53 -4.31
C GLU A 53 5.06 -21.29 -2.84
N LEU A 54 4.19 -20.33 -2.57
CA LEU A 54 3.81 -19.98 -1.20
C LEU A 54 2.61 -20.79 -0.68
N GLN A 55 1.89 -21.46 -1.59
CA GLN A 55 0.64 -22.18 -1.26
C GLN A 55 -0.30 -21.29 -0.43
N ALA A 56 -0.46 -20.05 -0.90
CA ALA A 56 -1.29 -19.03 -0.32
C ALA A 56 -2.38 -18.59 -1.34
N ARG A 57 -3.31 -17.76 -0.90
CA ARG A 57 -4.38 -17.26 -1.75
C ARG A 57 -4.15 -15.78 -2.09
N PRO A 58 -4.17 -15.39 -3.38
CA PRO A 58 -4.24 -13.97 -3.75
C PRO A 58 -5.58 -13.39 -3.26
N ALA A 59 -5.54 -12.42 -2.36
CA ALA A 59 -6.76 -11.93 -1.71
C ALA A 59 -7.53 -10.91 -2.55
N SER A 60 -6.87 -10.18 -3.45
CA SER A 60 -7.52 -9.21 -4.35
C SER A 60 -8.42 -9.85 -5.39
N LYS A 61 -8.06 -11.06 -5.89
CA LYS A 61 -8.81 -11.75 -6.93
C LYS A 61 -10.18 -12.21 -6.41
N GLY A 62 -11.23 -11.72 -7.05
CA GLY A 62 -12.63 -11.98 -6.64
C GLY A 62 -13.20 -10.93 -5.68
N GLN A 63 -12.37 -10.11 -5.06
CA GLN A 63 -12.83 -9.04 -4.16
C GLN A 63 -13.60 -7.98 -4.97
N TYR A 64 -14.84 -7.72 -4.60
CA TYR A 64 -15.74 -6.80 -5.32
C TYR A 64 -15.83 -7.04 -6.84
N GLY A 65 -15.58 -8.29 -7.28
CA GLY A 65 -15.59 -8.64 -8.71
C GLY A 65 -14.29 -8.36 -9.47
N TYR A 66 -13.21 -7.97 -8.77
CA TYR A 66 -11.91 -7.75 -9.38
C TYR A 66 -11.31 -9.06 -9.91
N GLN A 67 -10.74 -9.05 -11.14
CA GLN A 67 -10.35 -10.27 -11.83
C GLN A 67 -8.88 -10.66 -11.64
N TYR A 68 -8.05 -9.75 -11.10
CA TYR A 68 -6.60 -9.90 -11.03
C TYR A 68 -6.11 -10.05 -9.60
N VAL A 69 -4.84 -10.44 -9.44
CA VAL A 69 -4.24 -10.72 -8.12
C VAL A 69 -3.54 -9.52 -7.50
N LEU A 70 -3.40 -8.43 -8.26
CA LEU A 70 -2.70 -7.20 -7.84
C LEU A 70 -3.24 -5.99 -8.58
N ASN A 71 -2.84 -4.80 -8.11
CA ASN A 71 -2.97 -3.57 -8.89
C ASN A 71 -1.60 -3.10 -9.40
N THR A 72 -1.58 -2.52 -10.58
CA THR A 72 -0.40 -1.91 -11.22
C THR A 72 -0.70 -0.48 -11.60
N SER A 73 -0.09 0.47 -10.90
CA SER A 73 -0.40 1.89 -11.03
C SER A 73 0.80 2.67 -11.55
N LEU A 74 0.78 2.98 -12.87
CA LEU A 74 1.87 3.66 -13.57
C LEU A 74 1.69 5.18 -13.54
N ASN A 75 2.76 5.90 -13.29
CA ASN A 75 2.92 7.34 -13.50
C ASN A 75 1.80 8.19 -12.85
N GLU A 76 0.83 8.67 -13.63
CA GLU A 76 -0.31 9.45 -13.15
C GLU A 76 -1.44 8.60 -12.53
N VAL A 77 -1.30 7.27 -12.55
CA VAL A 77 -2.25 6.38 -11.87
C VAL A 77 -1.99 6.42 -10.37
N VAL A 78 -3.03 6.80 -9.62
CA VAL A 78 -2.97 6.99 -8.15
C VAL A 78 -3.02 5.66 -7.43
N CYS A 79 -4.00 4.82 -7.79
CA CYS A 79 -4.22 3.48 -7.23
C CYS A 79 -5.15 2.67 -8.14
N HIS A 80 -5.32 1.40 -7.81
CA HIS A 80 -6.24 0.46 -8.46
C HIS A 80 -6.04 0.32 -9.99
N GLY A 81 -4.81 0.54 -10.47
CA GLY A 81 -4.48 0.30 -11.87
C GLY A 81 -4.67 -1.17 -12.24
N VAL A 82 -5.39 -1.41 -13.34
CA VAL A 82 -5.72 -2.76 -13.81
C VAL A 82 -4.59 -3.28 -14.72
N PRO A 83 -4.01 -4.48 -14.45
CA PRO A 83 -2.99 -5.05 -15.32
C PRO A 83 -3.48 -5.29 -16.75
N LYS A 84 -2.60 -5.07 -17.74
CA LYS A 84 -2.91 -5.21 -19.16
C LYS A 84 -1.75 -5.82 -19.93
N THR A 85 -2.06 -6.56 -20.98
CA THR A 85 -1.08 -7.17 -21.89
C THR A 85 -0.36 -6.16 -22.79
N ASP A 86 -1.02 -5.03 -23.07
CA ASP A 86 -0.51 -3.96 -23.94
C ASP A 86 0.09 -2.78 -23.17
N GLU A 87 0.05 -2.81 -21.82
CA GLU A 87 0.68 -1.80 -20.97
C GLU A 87 2.11 -2.23 -20.62
N ILE A 88 3.05 -1.85 -21.50
CA ILE A 88 4.47 -2.24 -21.41
C ILE A 88 5.25 -1.18 -20.64
N LEU A 89 6.02 -1.60 -19.64
CA LEU A 89 6.91 -0.71 -18.87
C LEU A 89 8.00 -0.10 -19.74
N LYS A 90 8.18 1.20 -19.63
CA LYS A 90 9.22 1.98 -20.33
C LYS A 90 10.32 2.36 -19.37
N ALA A 91 11.51 2.62 -19.88
CA ALA A 91 12.67 2.99 -19.08
C ALA A 91 12.51 4.26 -18.23
N LYS A 92 11.52 5.10 -18.52
CA LYS A 92 11.22 6.35 -17.78
C LYS A 92 10.09 6.25 -16.77
N ASP A 93 9.42 5.09 -16.67
CA ASP A 93 8.24 4.93 -15.84
C ASP A 93 8.58 4.78 -14.35
N ILE A 94 7.60 5.09 -13.54
CA ILE A 94 7.46 4.62 -12.16
C ILE A 94 6.18 3.82 -12.06
N ILE A 95 6.18 2.77 -11.25
CA ILE A 95 5.01 1.91 -11.07
C ILE A 95 4.86 1.52 -9.59
N ASN A 96 3.65 1.66 -9.07
CA ASN A 96 3.25 1.00 -7.83
C ASN A 96 2.73 -0.40 -8.14
N VAL A 97 3.18 -1.37 -7.40
CA VAL A 97 2.62 -2.75 -7.39
C VAL A 97 2.05 -2.99 -6.01
N ASP A 98 0.77 -3.27 -5.96
CA ASP A 98 -0.04 -3.40 -4.76
C ASP A 98 -0.63 -4.80 -4.70
N ILE A 99 -0.32 -5.53 -3.62
CA ILE A 99 -0.58 -6.97 -3.52
C ILE A 99 -1.15 -7.30 -2.15
N THR A 100 -2.26 -8.03 -2.15
CA THR A 100 -2.83 -8.65 -0.96
C THR A 100 -2.70 -10.17 -1.03
N LEU A 101 -2.35 -10.79 0.09
CA LEU A 101 -2.15 -12.22 0.22
C LEU A 101 -2.84 -12.74 1.49
N GLU A 102 -3.51 -13.88 1.37
CA GLU A 102 -4.07 -14.59 2.53
C GLU A 102 -3.35 -15.91 2.76
N LYS A 103 -2.96 -16.14 4.00
CA LYS A 103 -2.46 -17.42 4.49
C LYS A 103 -3.15 -17.78 5.80
N ASN A 104 -3.65 -19.01 5.92
CA ASN A 104 -4.29 -19.52 7.15
C ASN A 104 -5.45 -18.64 7.67
N GLY A 105 -6.21 -18.02 6.77
CA GLY A 105 -7.37 -17.19 7.08
C GLY A 105 -7.05 -15.76 7.52
N PHE A 106 -5.81 -15.29 7.35
CA PHE A 106 -5.41 -13.90 7.64
C PHE A 106 -4.75 -13.25 6.43
N ILE A 107 -5.07 -11.97 6.22
CA ILE A 107 -4.65 -11.19 5.06
C ILE A 107 -3.55 -10.23 5.46
N ALA A 108 -2.55 -10.10 4.61
CA ALA A 108 -1.56 -9.03 4.61
C ALA A 108 -1.70 -8.21 3.32
N ASP A 109 -1.47 -6.91 3.43
CA ASP A 109 -1.55 -5.94 2.35
C ASP A 109 -0.31 -5.06 2.34
N SER A 110 0.26 -4.83 1.17
CA SER A 110 1.42 -3.95 1.00
C SER A 110 1.60 -3.55 -0.44
N SER A 111 2.16 -2.37 -0.66
CA SER A 111 2.56 -1.94 -1.99
C SER A 111 3.98 -1.39 -2.02
N LYS A 112 4.61 -1.49 -3.18
CA LYS A 112 5.99 -1.02 -3.43
C LYS A 112 6.06 -0.27 -4.74
N MET A 113 6.80 0.85 -4.73
CA MET A 113 7.15 1.58 -5.95
C MET A 113 8.40 0.99 -6.59
N TYR A 114 8.34 0.78 -7.89
CA TYR A 114 9.49 0.45 -8.74
C TYR A 114 9.80 1.63 -9.65
N VAL A 115 11.06 2.03 -9.69
CA VAL A 115 11.54 3.19 -10.45
C VAL A 115 12.41 2.71 -11.58
N MET A 116 11.97 2.90 -12.83
CA MET A 116 12.72 2.45 -13.99
C MET A 116 14.02 3.25 -14.17
N PRO A 117 15.03 2.69 -14.87
CA PRO A 117 16.39 3.23 -14.89
C PRO A 117 16.52 4.68 -15.35
N GLU A 118 15.68 5.13 -16.30
CA GLU A 118 15.70 6.49 -16.85
C GLU A 118 14.60 7.40 -16.28
N ALA A 119 13.95 6.99 -15.18
CA ALA A 119 12.95 7.84 -14.52
C ALA A 119 13.56 9.20 -14.13
N SER A 120 12.78 10.25 -14.28
CA SER A 120 13.24 11.61 -14.02
C SER A 120 13.65 11.83 -12.56
N PRO A 121 14.55 12.80 -12.26
CA PRO A 121 14.87 13.18 -10.88
C PRO A 121 13.63 13.53 -10.06
N LEU A 122 12.62 14.16 -10.68
CA LEU A 122 11.37 14.50 -10.06
C LEU A 122 10.57 13.24 -9.66
N ALA A 123 10.47 12.24 -10.56
CA ALA A 123 9.81 10.98 -10.28
C ALA A 123 10.48 10.23 -9.13
N ARG A 124 11.82 10.14 -9.16
CA ARG A 124 12.61 9.52 -8.08
C ARG A 124 12.40 10.21 -6.73
N LYS A 125 12.37 11.53 -6.74
CA LYS A 125 12.14 12.34 -5.54
C LYS A 125 10.74 12.11 -4.99
N LEU A 126 9.70 12.10 -5.85
CA LEU A 126 8.33 11.82 -5.45
C LEU A 126 8.22 10.45 -4.77
N VAL A 127 8.78 9.39 -5.38
CA VAL A 127 8.76 8.04 -4.80
C VAL A 127 9.45 8.01 -3.43
N LYS A 128 10.64 8.60 -3.33
CA LYS A 128 11.37 8.69 -2.07
C LYS A 128 10.60 9.44 -0.98
N ASP A 129 10.02 10.57 -1.31
CA ASP A 129 9.28 11.40 -0.34
C ASP A 129 7.95 10.75 0.05
N THR A 130 7.29 10.01 -0.86
CA THR A 130 6.09 9.23 -0.56
C THR A 130 6.40 8.13 0.44
N TYR A 131 7.46 7.37 0.22
CA TYR A 131 7.94 6.35 1.14
C TYR A 131 8.28 6.94 2.52
N ALA A 132 8.98 8.08 2.54
CA ALA A 132 9.30 8.77 3.78
C ALA A 132 8.04 9.26 4.52
N SER A 133 7.03 9.78 3.78
CA SER A 133 5.77 10.21 4.39
C SER A 133 5.01 9.07 5.08
N MET A 134 5.00 7.88 4.48
CA MET A 134 4.45 6.67 5.09
C MET A 134 5.14 6.37 6.43
N TRP A 135 6.47 6.42 6.46
CA TRP A 135 7.23 6.17 7.69
C TRP A 135 7.03 7.25 8.76
N GLU A 136 6.79 8.51 8.38
CA GLU A 136 6.42 9.54 9.35
C GLU A 136 5.09 9.21 10.04
N GLY A 137 4.14 8.61 9.32
CA GLY A 137 2.90 8.09 9.89
C GLY A 137 3.13 6.86 10.78
N ILE A 138 3.90 5.88 10.29
CA ILE A 138 4.20 4.64 11.03
C ILE A 138 4.87 4.94 12.38
N LYS A 139 5.78 5.89 12.44
CA LYS A 139 6.47 6.32 13.68
C LYS A 139 5.52 6.88 14.75
N GLN A 140 4.32 7.29 14.39
CA GLN A 140 3.31 7.76 15.36
C GLN A 140 2.57 6.61 16.04
N VAL A 141 2.68 5.39 15.52
CA VAL A 141 1.90 4.23 15.98
C VAL A 141 2.40 3.74 17.33
N LYS A 142 1.56 3.86 18.34
CA LYS A 142 1.75 3.30 19.69
C LYS A 142 0.42 3.36 20.45
N PRO A 143 0.24 2.58 21.51
CA PRO A 143 -0.94 2.71 22.37
C PRO A 143 -1.10 4.13 22.89
N GLY A 144 -2.35 4.64 22.87
CA GLY A 144 -2.68 6.01 23.30
C GLY A 144 -2.48 7.10 22.26
N ALA A 145 -1.76 6.85 21.16
CA ALA A 145 -1.78 7.74 19.99
C ALA A 145 -3.13 7.65 19.26
N THR A 146 -3.41 8.57 18.36
CA THR A 146 -4.65 8.60 17.59
C THR A 146 -4.42 8.42 16.11
N LEU A 147 -5.46 8.01 15.35
CA LEU A 147 -5.40 7.98 13.89
C LEU A 147 -5.07 9.35 13.28
N GLY A 148 -5.49 10.44 13.94
CA GLY A 148 -5.15 11.81 13.54
C GLY A 148 -3.65 12.13 13.69
N ASP A 149 -2.94 11.48 14.62
CA ASP A 149 -1.49 11.63 14.73
C ASP A 149 -0.80 11.06 13.49
N ILE A 150 -1.23 9.89 13.02
CA ILE A 150 -0.73 9.25 11.80
C ILE A 150 -1.00 10.15 10.59
N GLY A 151 -2.27 10.50 10.36
CA GLY A 151 -2.67 11.30 9.20
C GLY A 151 -2.03 12.68 9.17
N SER A 152 -1.93 13.35 10.31
CA SER A 152 -1.28 14.66 10.43
C SER A 152 0.21 14.59 10.10
N ALA A 153 0.93 13.57 10.56
CA ALA A 153 2.36 13.41 10.30
C ALA A 153 2.62 13.19 8.79
N ILE A 154 1.84 12.31 8.14
CA ILE A 154 1.91 12.06 6.70
C ILE A 154 1.66 13.34 5.91
N GLN A 155 0.54 14.01 6.21
CA GLN A 155 0.13 15.24 5.53
C GLN A 155 1.18 16.33 5.67
N HIS A 156 1.65 16.58 6.88
CA HIS A 156 2.64 17.61 7.14
C HIS A 156 3.93 17.37 6.34
N TYR A 157 4.42 16.13 6.34
CA TYR A 157 5.62 15.77 5.58
C TYR A 157 5.42 16.00 4.07
N ALA A 158 4.36 15.42 3.48
CA ALA A 158 4.11 15.51 2.05
C ALA A 158 3.89 16.97 1.58
N GLU A 159 3.07 17.73 2.29
CA GLU A 159 2.76 19.12 1.96
C GLU A 159 3.99 20.03 2.14
N SER A 160 4.86 19.78 3.14
CA SER A 160 6.13 20.50 3.30
C SER A 160 7.10 20.33 2.13
N LYS A 161 6.93 19.25 1.33
CA LYS A 161 7.69 18.99 0.11
C LYS A 161 7.01 19.53 -1.16
N GLY A 162 5.84 20.17 -1.01
CA GLY A 162 5.06 20.74 -2.13
C GLY A 162 4.15 19.75 -2.84
N TYR A 163 3.86 18.60 -2.23
CA TYR A 163 2.95 17.58 -2.76
C TYR A 163 1.54 17.71 -2.20
N SER A 164 0.60 16.97 -2.78
CA SER A 164 -0.77 16.86 -2.28
C SER A 164 -1.06 15.44 -1.82
N VAL A 165 -1.80 15.30 -0.73
CA VAL A 165 -2.29 14.02 -0.21
C VAL A 165 -3.67 13.74 -0.78
N VAL A 166 -3.88 12.56 -1.36
CA VAL A 166 -5.19 12.09 -1.83
C VAL A 166 -6.08 11.83 -0.61
N ARG A 167 -7.36 12.23 -0.69
CA ARG A 167 -8.30 12.19 0.45
C ARG A 167 -9.46 11.22 0.28
N GLU A 168 -9.74 10.79 -0.95
CA GLU A 168 -10.86 9.92 -1.28
C GLU A 168 -10.58 8.43 -0.97
N TYR A 169 -9.32 8.09 -0.77
CA TYR A 169 -8.87 6.76 -0.38
C TYR A 169 -8.08 6.83 0.93
N CYS A 170 -8.08 5.74 1.67
CA CYS A 170 -7.45 5.67 2.99
C CYS A 170 -6.94 4.26 3.27
N GLY A 171 -6.08 4.13 4.26
CA GLY A 171 -5.76 2.86 4.88
C GLY A 171 -6.95 2.32 5.67
N HIS A 172 -6.85 1.09 6.10
CA HIS A 172 -7.96 0.35 6.71
C HIS A 172 -7.47 -0.68 7.72
N GLY A 173 -8.32 -1.02 8.68
CA GLY A 173 -8.13 -2.21 9.48
C GLY A 173 -8.04 -3.44 8.57
N ILE A 174 -7.29 -4.44 9.00
CA ILE A 174 -7.06 -5.67 8.23
C ILE A 174 -6.89 -6.85 9.17
N GLY A 175 -7.27 -8.04 8.71
CA GLY A 175 -7.17 -9.28 9.48
C GLY A 175 -7.74 -10.45 8.73
N ARG A 176 -8.91 -10.92 9.13
CA ARG A 176 -9.63 -11.98 8.42
C ARG A 176 -10.27 -11.46 7.14
N GLU A 177 -10.69 -10.18 7.17
CA GLU A 177 -11.18 -9.45 6.00
C GLU A 177 -10.10 -8.48 5.53
N MET A 178 -10.10 -8.21 4.21
CA MET A 178 -9.17 -7.23 3.62
C MET A 178 -9.43 -5.84 4.18
N HIS A 179 -10.70 -5.45 4.27
CA HIS A 179 -11.13 -4.15 4.76
C HIS A 179 -11.93 -4.31 6.05
N GLU A 180 -11.31 -4.01 7.18
CA GLU A 180 -11.91 -3.91 8.50
C GLU A 180 -11.94 -2.45 8.98
N ASP A 181 -12.66 -2.17 10.07
CA ASP A 181 -12.48 -0.92 10.82
C ASP A 181 -11.10 -0.90 11.54
N PRO A 182 -10.47 0.28 11.70
CA PRO A 182 -10.93 1.61 11.33
C PRO A 182 -10.48 2.05 9.93
N GLN A 183 -11.04 3.13 9.41
CA GLN A 183 -10.43 3.88 8.31
C GLN A 183 -9.23 4.66 8.82
N VAL A 184 -8.10 4.58 8.12
CA VAL A 184 -6.84 5.25 8.44
C VAL A 184 -6.57 6.35 7.42
N LEU A 185 -6.99 7.57 7.72
CA LEU A 185 -6.79 8.72 6.83
C LEU A 185 -5.32 9.13 6.81
N HIS A 186 -4.83 9.54 5.64
CA HIS A 186 -3.46 10.04 5.46
C HIS A 186 -3.35 11.57 5.63
N TYR A 187 -4.35 12.17 6.26
CA TYR A 187 -4.45 13.57 6.63
C TYR A 187 -5.27 13.68 7.91
N GLY A 188 -5.22 14.83 8.58
CA GLY A 188 -6.04 15.03 9.76
C GLY A 188 -5.43 15.98 10.78
N VAL A 189 -5.95 15.90 11.98
CA VAL A 189 -5.56 16.78 13.10
C VAL A 189 -4.97 15.93 14.22
N ARG A 190 -3.79 16.29 14.68
CA ARG A 190 -3.09 15.62 15.77
C ARG A 190 -3.98 15.50 17.01
N GLY A 191 -3.97 14.34 17.66
CA GLY A 191 -4.75 14.04 18.85
C GLY A 191 -6.26 13.83 18.59
N LYS A 192 -6.69 13.71 17.32
CA LYS A 192 -8.09 13.48 16.97
C LYS A 192 -8.30 12.08 16.35
N GLY A 193 -9.54 11.63 16.41
CA GLY A 193 -9.93 10.34 15.88
C GLY A 193 -9.82 9.19 16.89
N VAL A 194 -9.81 7.98 16.39
CA VAL A 194 -9.75 6.75 17.20
C VAL A 194 -8.40 6.65 17.91
N GLU A 195 -8.43 6.32 19.19
CA GLU A 195 -7.23 6.01 19.97
C GLU A 195 -6.75 4.60 19.64
N LEU A 196 -5.44 4.47 19.41
CA LEU A 196 -4.78 3.21 19.11
C LEU A 196 -4.64 2.34 20.35
N LYS A 197 -4.93 1.06 20.20
CA LYS A 197 -4.80 0.06 21.26
C LYS A 197 -3.94 -1.10 20.79
N GLU A 198 -3.19 -1.69 21.72
CA GLU A 198 -2.43 -2.92 21.47
C GLU A 198 -3.32 -3.98 20.80
N GLY A 199 -2.78 -4.68 19.80
CA GLY A 199 -3.48 -5.71 19.03
C GLY A 199 -4.30 -5.17 17.85
N MET A 200 -4.40 -3.85 17.63
CA MET A 200 -4.93 -3.31 16.37
C MET A 200 -3.98 -3.57 15.22
N THR A 201 -4.53 -3.94 14.06
CA THR A 201 -3.80 -4.10 12.80
C THR A 201 -4.49 -3.32 11.71
N PHE A 202 -3.73 -2.55 10.93
CA PHE A 202 -4.24 -1.72 9.85
C PHE A 202 -3.16 -1.40 8.82
N THR A 203 -3.58 -0.93 7.64
CA THR A 203 -2.67 -0.43 6.61
C THR A 203 -2.39 1.06 6.78
N ILE A 204 -1.18 1.47 6.41
CA ILE A 204 -0.80 2.87 6.18
C ILE A 204 -0.27 2.93 4.77
N GLU A 205 -0.98 3.67 3.89
CA GLU A 205 -0.82 3.57 2.43
C GLU A 205 -0.98 4.92 1.71
N PRO A 206 -0.26 5.96 2.10
CA PRO A 206 -0.47 7.28 1.53
C PRO A 206 -0.25 7.31 0.02
N MET A 207 -1.23 7.89 -0.67
CA MET A 207 -1.16 8.25 -2.09
C MET A 207 -0.81 9.73 -2.20
N ILE A 208 0.35 10.03 -2.78
CA ILE A 208 0.93 11.36 -2.83
C ILE A 208 1.04 11.81 -4.29
N ASN A 209 0.40 12.94 -4.61
CA ASN A 209 0.40 13.53 -5.94
C ASN A 209 1.45 14.62 -6.08
N GLN A 210 2.16 14.60 -7.20
CA GLN A 210 3.08 15.68 -7.58
C GLN A 210 2.39 17.03 -7.74
N GLY A 211 1.14 17.03 -8.18
CA GLY A 211 0.33 18.23 -8.40
C GLY A 211 -0.82 18.35 -7.42
N GLY A 212 -2.01 18.65 -7.94
CA GLY A 212 -3.22 18.82 -7.14
C GLY A 212 -3.77 17.50 -6.61
N MET A 213 -4.56 17.58 -5.54
CA MET A 213 -5.16 16.40 -4.89
C MET A 213 -6.33 15.77 -5.68
N LYS A 214 -6.88 16.46 -6.69
CA LYS A 214 -8.07 16.01 -7.40
C LYS A 214 -7.77 14.78 -8.28
N ILE A 215 -8.63 13.78 -8.16
CA ILE A 215 -8.54 12.51 -8.87
C ILE A 215 -9.80 12.23 -9.68
N LYS A 216 -9.77 11.20 -10.51
CA LYS A 216 -10.92 10.66 -11.23
C LYS A 216 -10.74 9.16 -11.49
N THR A 217 -11.84 8.42 -11.46
CA THR A 217 -11.87 7.02 -11.88
C THR A 217 -12.06 6.92 -13.40
N LYS A 218 -11.33 6.02 -14.05
CA LYS A 218 -11.47 5.71 -15.47
C LYS A 218 -12.77 4.92 -15.75
N LYS A 219 -13.08 4.72 -17.04
CA LYS A 219 -14.28 4.00 -17.48
C LYS A 219 -14.29 2.51 -17.12
N ASP A 220 -13.11 1.94 -16.79
CA ASP A 220 -13.00 0.55 -16.32
C ASP A 220 -13.59 0.34 -14.90
N GLY A 221 -13.95 1.43 -14.22
CA GLY A 221 -14.53 1.40 -12.88
C GLY A 221 -13.52 1.20 -11.76
N TRP A 222 -12.23 0.98 -12.06
CA TRP A 222 -11.17 0.69 -11.11
C TRP A 222 -10.05 1.72 -11.10
N THR A 223 -9.41 1.94 -12.24
CA THR A 223 -8.21 2.77 -12.38
C THR A 223 -8.47 4.22 -11.99
N VAL A 224 -7.78 4.68 -10.96
CA VAL A 224 -7.85 6.05 -10.46
C VAL A 224 -6.63 6.84 -10.95
N VAL A 225 -6.86 8.02 -11.51
CA VAL A 225 -5.79 8.88 -12.05
C VAL A 225 -5.89 10.30 -11.52
N THR A 226 -4.74 11.00 -11.48
CA THR A 226 -4.72 12.45 -11.20
C THR A 226 -5.47 13.22 -12.28
N ARG A 227 -6.21 14.26 -11.90
CA ARG A 227 -6.93 15.09 -12.90
C ARG A 227 -5.99 15.95 -13.74
N ASP A 228 -4.89 16.36 -13.17
CA ASP A 228 -3.89 17.20 -13.84
C ASP A 228 -2.83 16.40 -14.63
N LYS A 229 -2.94 15.07 -14.66
CA LYS A 229 -2.04 14.14 -15.35
C LYS A 229 -0.59 14.19 -14.85
N LYS A 230 -0.35 14.75 -13.68
CA LYS A 230 0.95 14.70 -13.02
C LYS A 230 1.13 13.39 -12.30
N LEU A 231 2.39 13.08 -11.95
CA LEU A 231 2.75 11.82 -11.31
C LEU A 231 2.06 11.66 -9.94
N SER A 232 1.79 10.41 -9.58
CA SER A 232 1.38 9.97 -8.26
C SER A 232 2.26 8.81 -7.81
N ALA A 233 2.47 8.67 -6.51
CA ALA A 233 3.17 7.54 -5.92
C ALA A 233 2.43 7.09 -4.66
N GLN A 234 2.55 5.79 -4.34
CA GLN A 234 2.00 5.18 -3.13
C GLN A 234 3.05 4.27 -2.51
N SER A 235 3.07 4.17 -1.20
CA SER A 235 3.80 3.14 -0.46
C SER A 235 2.92 2.65 0.66
N GLU A 236 3.00 1.35 0.97
CA GLU A 236 2.09 0.76 1.93
C GLU A 236 2.73 -0.34 2.75
N HIS A 237 2.33 -0.37 4.01
CA HIS A 237 2.58 -1.48 4.92
C HIS A 237 1.36 -1.82 5.78
N THR A 238 1.24 -3.10 6.13
CA THR A 238 0.41 -3.57 7.25
C THR A 238 1.18 -3.40 8.55
N VAL A 239 0.56 -2.73 9.52
CA VAL A 239 1.16 -2.35 10.80
C VAL A 239 0.34 -2.91 11.96
N LEU A 240 1.03 -3.45 12.96
CA LEU A 240 0.49 -3.89 14.24
C LEU A 240 0.83 -2.86 15.31
N VAL A 241 -0.14 -2.50 16.14
CA VAL A 241 0.10 -1.76 17.39
C VAL A 241 0.57 -2.75 18.46
N THR A 242 1.81 -2.61 18.91
CA THR A 242 2.38 -3.43 19.98
C THR A 242 2.21 -2.76 21.34
N LYS A 243 2.58 -3.45 22.43
CA LYS A 243 2.50 -2.91 23.79
C LYS A 243 3.20 -1.55 23.95
N ASP A 244 4.35 -1.37 23.30
CA ASP A 244 5.21 -0.19 23.51
C ASP A 244 5.44 0.65 22.23
N GLY A 245 4.80 0.29 21.10
CA GLY A 245 5.00 0.95 19.82
C GLY A 245 4.29 0.26 18.67
N TYR A 246 5.05 -0.14 17.67
CA TYR A 246 4.52 -0.79 16.46
C TYR A 246 5.44 -1.90 15.94
N GLU A 247 4.86 -2.75 15.12
CA GLU A 247 5.58 -3.71 14.28
C GLU A 247 5.05 -3.61 12.86
N VAL A 248 5.94 -3.56 11.87
CA VAL A 248 5.58 -3.60 10.45
C VAL A 248 5.57 -5.06 10.01
N LEU A 249 4.38 -5.62 9.80
CA LEU A 249 4.21 -7.05 9.50
C LEU A 249 4.69 -7.41 8.09
N THR A 250 4.68 -6.45 7.17
CA THR A 250 5.07 -6.61 5.77
C THR A 250 6.47 -6.05 5.47
N LEU A 251 7.31 -5.88 6.50
CA LEU A 251 8.65 -5.31 6.37
C LEU A 251 9.53 -6.17 5.44
N ARG A 252 10.10 -5.54 4.43
CA ARG A 252 10.98 -6.18 3.43
C ARG A 252 12.43 -6.22 3.92
N ASP A 253 13.24 -7.12 3.34
CA ASP A 253 14.63 -7.32 3.78
C ASP A 253 15.48 -6.06 3.62
N GLU A 254 15.27 -5.27 2.56
CA GLU A 254 15.98 -4.02 2.31
C GLU A 254 15.60 -2.87 3.26
N GLU A 255 14.60 -3.06 4.10
CA GLU A 255 14.10 -2.06 5.06
C GLU A 255 14.55 -2.34 6.51
N LYS A 256 15.23 -3.48 6.75
CA LYS A 256 15.70 -3.91 8.07
C LYS A 256 16.98 -3.24 8.54
#